data_d595b2cd4a8e6ebdabd6e0ea0f23dace
#
_entry.id   d595b2cd4a8e6ebdabd6e0ea0f23dace
#
_cell.length_a   1.000
_cell.length_b   1.000
_cell.length_c   1.000
_cell.angle_alpha   90.00
_cell.angle_beta   90.00
_cell.angle_gamma   90.00
#
_symmetry.space_group_name_H-M   'P 1'
#
loop_
_entity.id
_entity.type
_entity.pdbx_description
1 polymer ?
#
loop_
_entity_poly.entity_id
_entity_poly.type
_entity_poly.pdbx_seq_one_letter_code
_entity_poly.pdbx_strand_id
1 'polypeptide(L)'
;MTVIDAAKFQAAAEKDFEFTREMRYFDGVIKLGMGDQTLALKFSDGKFLGVDEGAFDSAKALIYIEGSAEHWAEMLKAYPRPFYHSIQSTCVRHGMKISDSNQTFTYLPALNRMMQIMRTIHNEE
;
A
#
# COMPACT_ATOMS: atom_id res chain seq x y z
N MET A 1 13.55 9.71 5.69
CA MET A 1 12.32 10.03 6.42
C MET A 1 11.31 8.91 6.26
N THR A 2 10.74 8.43 7.34
CA THR A 2 9.80 7.32 7.34
C THR A 2 8.38 7.83 7.17
N VAL A 3 7.67 7.34 6.14
CA VAL A 3 6.28 7.70 5.90
C VAL A 3 5.36 6.97 6.88
N ILE A 4 5.66 5.69 7.16
CA ILE A 4 4.85 4.86 8.03
C ILE A 4 5.72 3.89 8.81
N ASP A 5 5.28 3.54 10.04
CA ASP A 5 5.94 2.51 10.84
C ASP A 5 5.54 1.13 10.31
N ALA A 6 6.51 0.41 9.72
CA ALA A 6 6.25 -0.89 9.09
C ALA A 6 5.73 -1.92 10.07
N ALA A 7 6.24 -1.95 11.30
CA ALA A 7 5.80 -2.92 12.31
C ALA A 7 4.36 -2.68 12.74
N LYS A 8 3.99 -1.43 12.94
CA LYS A 8 2.59 -1.07 13.28
C LYS A 8 1.66 -1.39 12.13
N PHE A 9 2.07 -1.11 10.90
CA PHE A 9 1.28 -1.42 9.72
C PHE A 9 1.06 -2.92 9.60
N GLN A 10 2.13 -3.73 9.75
CA GLN A 10 2.01 -5.18 9.69
C GLN A 10 1.03 -5.70 10.73
N ALA A 11 1.14 -5.26 11.98
CA ALA A 11 0.25 -5.68 13.05
C ALA A 11 -1.21 -5.32 12.77
N ALA A 12 -1.46 -4.10 12.28
CA ALA A 12 -2.81 -3.65 11.96
C ALA A 12 -3.40 -4.41 10.77
N ALA A 13 -2.61 -4.64 9.72
CA ALA A 13 -3.05 -5.36 8.54
C ALA A 13 -3.39 -6.83 8.84
N GLU A 14 -2.59 -7.47 9.69
CA GLU A 14 -2.84 -8.86 10.11
C GLU A 14 -4.17 -9.03 10.82
N LYS A 15 -4.59 -8.02 11.58
CA LYS A 15 -5.82 -8.05 12.36
C LYS A 15 -7.03 -7.53 11.60
N ASP A 16 -6.82 -6.89 10.46
CA ASP A 16 -7.91 -6.29 9.70
C ASP A 16 -8.62 -7.36 8.88
N PHE A 17 -9.84 -7.69 9.30
CA PHE A 17 -10.61 -8.76 8.67
C PHE A 17 -10.96 -8.43 7.22
N GLU A 18 -11.29 -7.17 6.94
CA GLU A 18 -11.66 -6.77 5.57
C GLU A 18 -10.48 -6.89 4.61
N PHE A 19 -9.30 -6.42 5.02
CA PHE A 19 -8.11 -6.51 4.19
C PHE A 19 -7.70 -7.96 3.94
N THR A 20 -7.64 -8.78 5.00
CA THR A 20 -7.24 -10.18 4.85
C THR A 20 -8.25 -10.96 4.02
N ARG A 21 -9.55 -10.69 4.17
CA ARG A 21 -10.59 -11.33 3.36
C ARG A 21 -10.45 -10.97 1.88
N GLU A 22 -10.21 -9.68 1.57
CA GLU A 22 -10.08 -9.23 0.19
C GLU A 22 -8.81 -9.79 -0.48
N MET A 23 -7.80 -10.14 0.31
CA MET A 23 -6.53 -10.69 -0.20
C MET A 23 -6.46 -12.22 -0.17
N ARG A 24 -7.54 -12.91 0.17
CA ARG A 24 -7.51 -14.37 0.40
C ARG A 24 -7.09 -15.22 -0.81
N TYR A 25 -7.14 -14.67 -2.00
CA TYR A 25 -6.72 -15.38 -3.22
C TYR A 25 -5.43 -14.83 -3.81
N PHE A 26 -4.83 -13.89 -3.16
CA PHE A 26 -3.61 -13.25 -3.68
C PHE A 26 -2.38 -14.07 -3.32
N ASP A 27 -1.52 -14.30 -4.31
CA ASP A 27 -0.25 -14.99 -4.12
C ASP A 27 0.84 -14.17 -4.80
N GLY A 28 1.70 -13.56 -4.01
CA GLY A 28 2.76 -12.71 -4.54
C GLY A 28 3.13 -11.59 -3.60
N VAL A 29 3.66 -10.51 -4.16
CA VAL A 29 4.18 -9.38 -3.40
C VAL A 29 3.55 -8.08 -3.90
N ILE A 30 3.17 -7.22 -2.95
CA ILE A 30 2.79 -5.84 -3.22
C ILE A 30 3.96 -4.95 -2.79
N LYS A 31 4.51 -4.16 -3.72
CA LYS A 31 5.58 -3.22 -3.41
C LYS A 31 5.02 -1.82 -3.23
N LEU A 32 5.40 -1.16 -2.15
CA LEU A 32 5.05 0.24 -1.88
C LEU A 32 6.34 1.06 -1.88
N GLY A 33 6.51 1.90 -2.87
CA GLY A 33 7.65 2.83 -2.96
C GLY A 33 7.24 4.22 -2.49
N MET A 34 7.72 4.62 -1.33
CA MET A 34 7.33 5.86 -0.65
C MET A 34 8.54 6.76 -0.47
N GLY A 35 9.05 7.30 -1.57
CA GLY A 35 10.29 8.06 -1.54
C GLY A 35 11.45 7.14 -1.20
N ASP A 36 12.14 7.39 -0.09
CA ASP A 36 13.27 6.58 0.35
C ASP A 36 12.85 5.32 1.10
N GLN A 37 11.58 5.22 1.48
CA GLN A 37 11.06 4.05 2.17
C GLN A 37 10.42 3.09 1.18
N THR A 38 10.80 1.82 1.24
CA THR A 38 10.19 0.77 0.39
C THR A 38 9.70 -0.35 1.29
N LEU A 39 8.44 -0.73 1.11
CA LEU A 39 7.84 -1.87 1.81
C LEU A 39 7.43 -2.93 0.80
N ALA A 40 7.64 -4.20 1.16
CA ALA A 40 7.18 -5.34 0.38
C ALA A 40 6.22 -6.15 1.26
N LEU A 41 4.94 -6.18 0.88
CA LEU A 41 3.93 -6.97 1.55
C LEU A 41 3.89 -8.33 0.88
N LYS A 42 4.21 -9.38 1.63
CA LYS A 42 4.33 -10.73 1.09
C LYS A 42 3.11 -11.57 1.42
N PHE A 43 2.59 -12.27 0.42
CA PHE A 43 1.44 -13.17 0.55
C PHE A 43 1.78 -14.51 -0.09
N SER A 44 1.32 -15.59 0.51
CA SER A 44 1.43 -16.92 -0.07
C SER A 44 0.08 -17.61 0.08
N ASP A 45 -0.52 -17.95 -1.06
CA ASP A 45 -1.81 -18.65 -1.13
C ASP A 45 -2.88 -17.94 -0.28
N GLY A 46 -2.92 -16.62 -0.40
CA GLY A 46 -3.89 -15.78 0.29
C GLY A 46 -3.54 -15.46 1.75
N LYS A 47 -2.41 -15.97 2.25
CA LYS A 47 -1.99 -15.71 3.63
C LYS A 47 -0.98 -14.58 3.67
N PHE A 48 -1.22 -13.61 4.53
CA PHE A 48 -0.30 -12.50 4.73
C PHE A 48 0.90 -12.96 5.55
N LEU A 49 2.09 -12.96 4.93
CA LEU A 49 3.31 -13.43 5.57
C LEU A 49 4.04 -12.33 6.34
N GLY A 50 3.80 -11.07 6.00
CA GLY A 50 4.42 -9.95 6.68
C GLY A 50 4.88 -8.85 5.74
N VAL A 51 5.53 -7.86 6.32
CA VAL A 51 6.05 -6.69 5.61
C VAL A 51 7.57 -6.65 5.78
N ASP A 52 8.30 -6.63 4.66
CA ASP A 52 9.74 -6.39 4.67
C ASP A 52 10.02 -4.94 4.27
N GLU A 53 10.92 -4.29 4.98
CA GLU A 53 11.36 -2.95 4.66
C GLU A 53 12.75 -3.00 4.03
N GLY A 54 12.94 -2.26 2.92
CA GLY A 54 14.20 -2.21 2.21
C GLY A 54 14.00 -2.33 0.71
N ALA A 55 15.10 -2.33 -0.05
CA ALA A 55 15.04 -2.36 -1.51
C ALA A 55 14.35 -3.63 -2.03
N PHE A 56 13.46 -3.46 -3.01
CA PHE A 56 12.76 -4.57 -3.66
C PHE A 56 12.61 -4.25 -5.15
N ASP A 57 12.86 -5.26 -5.99
CA ASP A 57 12.77 -5.10 -7.44
C ASP A 57 11.29 -5.10 -7.88
N SER A 58 10.84 -4.00 -8.49
CA SER A 58 9.47 -3.87 -8.99
C SER A 58 9.08 -4.98 -9.97
N ALA A 59 10.06 -5.51 -10.71
CA ALA A 59 9.78 -6.59 -11.68
C ALA A 59 9.35 -7.90 -11.00
N LYS A 60 9.65 -8.05 -9.70
CA LYS A 60 9.27 -9.24 -8.92
C LYS A 60 7.96 -9.06 -8.17
N ALA A 61 7.37 -7.87 -8.18
CA ALA A 61 6.11 -7.61 -7.52
C ALA A 61 4.96 -7.80 -8.51
N LEU A 62 3.87 -8.44 -8.06
CA LEU A 62 2.65 -8.52 -8.87
C LEU A 62 1.94 -7.19 -8.94
N ILE A 63 2.00 -6.43 -7.84
CA ILE A 63 1.43 -5.09 -7.74
C ILE A 63 2.51 -4.18 -7.19
N TYR A 64 2.68 -3.01 -7.78
CA TYR A 64 3.55 -1.99 -7.20
C TYR A 64 2.87 -0.62 -7.26
N ILE A 65 3.10 0.19 -6.23
CA ILE A 65 2.62 1.56 -6.14
C ILE A 65 3.80 2.40 -5.70
N GLU A 66 4.23 3.33 -6.55
CA GLU A 66 5.42 4.12 -6.31
C GLU A 66 5.13 5.62 -6.42
N GLY A 67 5.64 6.39 -5.49
CA GLY A 67 5.50 7.84 -5.48
C GLY A 67 6.49 8.46 -4.51
N SER A 68 6.54 9.79 -4.50
CA SER A 68 7.39 10.52 -3.56
C SER A 68 6.85 10.41 -2.15
N ALA A 69 7.71 10.69 -1.16
CA ALA A 69 7.27 10.76 0.23
C ALA A 69 6.17 11.80 0.40
N GLU A 70 6.21 12.89 -0.36
CA GLU A 70 5.17 13.94 -0.33
C GLU A 70 3.82 13.42 -0.81
N HIS A 71 3.79 12.66 -1.91
CA HIS A 71 2.54 12.09 -2.43
C HIS A 71 1.90 11.18 -1.38
N TRP A 72 2.70 10.32 -0.76
CA TRP A 72 2.19 9.40 0.26
C TRP A 72 1.74 10.15 1.52
N ALA A 73 2.50 11.15 1.95
CA ALA A 73 2.11 11.96 3.10
C ALA A 73 0.77 12.65 2.88
N GLU A 74 0.53 13.17 1.67
CA GLU A 74 -0.74 13.79 1.32
C GLU A 74 -1.89 12.78 1.33
N MET A 75 -1.66 11.57 0.76
CA MET A 75 -2.68 10.52 0.77
C MET A 75 -3.02 10.05 2.18
N LEU A 76 -2.06 10.08 3.09
CA LEU A 76 -2.23 9.54 4.43
C LEU A 76 -2.70 10.58 5.45
N LYS A 77 -2.96 11.82 5.04
CA LYS A 77 -3.57 12.81 5.94
C LYS A 77 -4.96 12.35 6.35
N ALA A 78 -5.35 12.68 7.58
CA ALA A 78 -6.69 12.37 8.08
C ALA A 78 -7.77 12.97 7.16
N TYR A 79 -7.50 14.14 6.59
CA TYR A 79 -8.39 14.81 5.63
C TYR A 79 -7.57 15.12 4.37
N PRO A 80 -7.42 14.16 3.44
CA PRO A 80 -6.60 14.39 2.25
C PRO A 80 -7.15 15.52 1.37
N ARG A 81 -6.24 16.21 0.71
CA ARG A 81 -6.65 17.22 -0.30
C ARG A 81 -7.35 16.52 -1.47
N PRO A 82 -8.13 17.26 -2.29
CA PRO A 82 -8.77 16.67 -3.47
C PRO A 82 -7.81 15.87 -4.32
N PHE A 83 -8.27 14.70 -4.80
CA PHE A 83 -7.52 13.74 -5.61
C PHE A 83 -6.43 12.96 -4.86
N TYR A 84 -6.33 13.11 -3.53
CA TYR A 84 -5.45 12.27 -2.71
C TYR A 84 -6.21 11.24 -1.88
N HIS A 85 -7.54 11.12 -2.03
CA HIS A 85 -8.36 10.24 -1.22
C HIS A 85 -8.16 8.76 -1.55
N SER A 86 -7.82 8.43 -2.80
CA SER A 86 -7.62 7.06 -3.23
C SER A 86 -6.34 6.92 -4.03
N ILE A 87 -5.86 5.69 -4.15
CA ILE A 87 -4.66 5.39 -4.92
C ILE A 87 -4.85 5.78 -6.39
N GLN A 88 -5.96 5.39 -7.00
CA GLN A 88 -6.18 5.66 -8.41
C GLN A 88 -6.31 7.15 -8.71
N SER A 89 -6.99 7.92 -7.86
CA SER A 89 -7.08 9.37 -8.03
C SER A 89 -5.71 10.03 -7.97
N THR A 90 -4.90 9.62 -7.00
CA THR A 90 -3.55 10.17 -6.82
C THR A 90 -2.67 9.83 -8.00
N CYS A 91 -2.74 8.60 -8.51
CA CYS A 91 -1.95 8.19 -9.68
C CYS A 91 -2.32 8.99 -10.93
N VAL A 92 -3.62 9.20 -11.15
CA VAL A 92 -4.09 9.93 -12.34
C VAL A 92 -3.75 11.40 -12.28
N ARG A 93 -3.91 12.03 -11.11
CA ARG A 93 -3.80 13.49 -10.98
C ARG A 93 -2.43 13.97 -10.53
N HIS A 94 -1.67 13.15 -9.84
CA HIS A 94 -0.40 13.56 -9.22
C HIS A 94 0.80 12.76 -9.69
N GLY A 95 0.62 11.87 -10.68
CA GLY A 95 1.75 11.24 -11.36
C GLY A 95 2.43 10.11 -10.60
N MET A 96 1.79 9.51 -9.62
CA MET A 96 2.33 8.31 -9.00
C MET A 96 2.27 7.14 -9.98
N LYS A 97 3.19 6.21 -9.83
CA LYS A 97 3.23 5.00 -10.65
C LYS A 97 2.48 3.87 -9.96
N ILE A 98 1.65 3.19 -10.73
CA ILE A 98 0.95 1.99 -10.27
C ILE A 98 1.07 0.94 -11.37
N SER A 99 1.19 -0.33 -10.97
CA SER A 99 1.27 -1.44 -11.93
C SER A 99 -0.01 -1.50 -12.76
N ASP A 100 0.16 -1.63 -14.07
CA ASP A 100 -0.97 -1.76 -15.00
C ASP A 100 -1.18 -3.25 -15.31
N SER A 101 -1.91 -3.92 -14.43
CA SER A 101 -2.13 -5.35 -14.55
C SER A 101 -3.53 -5.71 -14.03
N ASN A 102 -4.00 -6.88 -14.46
CA ASN A 102 -5.28 -7.41 -13.98
C ASN A 102 -5.27 -7.60 -12.47
N GLN A 103 -4.12 -7.95 -11.89
CA GLN A 103 -3.97 -8.11 -10.44
C GLN A 103 -4.25 -6.80 -9.71
N THR A 104 -3.72 -5.70 -10.22
CA THR A 104 -3.93 -4.38 -9.63
C THR A 104 -5.42 -4.04 -9.58
N PHE A 105 -6.11 -4.20 -10.71
CA PHE A 105 -7.54 -3.86 -10.79
C PHE A 105 -8.40 -4.83 -9.98
N THR A 106 -8.06 -6.12 -9.98
CA THR A 106 -8.79 -7.14 -9.23
C THR A 106 -8.76 -6.86 -7.74
N TYR A 107 -7.62 -6.41 -7.22
CA TYR A 107 -7.43 -6.18 -5.79
C TYR A 107 -7.54 -4.72 -5.36
N LEU A 108 -8.06 -3.86 -6.25
CA LEU A 108 -8.19 -2.42 -5.94
C LEU A 108 -8.98 -2.14 -4.65
N PRO A 109 -10.10 -2.82 -4.36
CA PRO A 109 -10.76 -2.63 -3.06
C PRO A 109 -9.87 -2.93 -1.86
N ALA A 110 -9.04 -3.98 -1.95
CA ALA A 110 -8.08 -4.31 -0.89
C ALA A 110 -7.01 -3.23 -0.77
N LEU A 111 -6.53 -2.70 -1.89
CA LEU A 111 -5.52 -1.63 -1.90
C LEU A 111 -6.08 -0.36 -1.25
N ASN A 112 -7.34 -0.03 -1.51
CA ASN A 112 -7.97 1.12 -0.88
C ASN A 112 -8.18 0.90 0.62
N ARG A 113 -8.52 -0.34 1.03
CA ARG A 113 -8.59 -0.67 2.46
C ARG A 113 -7.22 -0.57 3.12
N MET A 114 -6.18 -1.03 2.44
CA MET A 114 -4.80 -0.88 2.89
C MET A 114 -4.46 0.60 3.16
N MET A 115 -4.88 1.49 2.25
CA MET A 115 -4.67 2.92 2.43
C MET A 115 -5.35 3.47 3.68
N GLN A 116 -6.56 2.98 3.98
CA GLN A 116 -7.27 3.40 5.20
C GLN A 116 -6.52 2.96 6.46
N ILE A 117 -5.99 1.74 6.46
CA ILE A 117 -5.18 1.22 7.57
C ILE A 117 -3.93 2.09 7.75
N MET A 118 -3.22 2.36 6.66
CA MET A 118 -2.01 3.19 6.68
C MET A 118 -2.31 4.61 7.19
N ARG A 119 -3.44 5.18 6.74
CA ARG A 119 -3.86 6.53 7.16
C ARG A 119 -4.08 6.59 8.67
N THR A 120 -4.74 5.58 9.22
CA THR A 120 -4.95 5.49 10.67
C THR A 120 -3.62 5.47 11.42
N ILE A 121 -2.69 4.62 11.00
CA ILE A 121 -1.38 4.47 11.65
C ILE A 121 -0.57 5.77 11.53
N HIS A 122 -0.54 6.36 10.34
CA HIS A 122 0.21 7.59 10.08
C HIS A 122 -0.24 8.74 10.97
N ASN A 123 -1.53 8.81 11.30
CA ASN A 123 -2.10 9.90 12.08
C ASN A 123 -2.16 9.63 13.60
N GLU A 124 -1.80 8.44 14.05
CA GLU A 124 -1.67 8.11 15.47
C GLU A 124 -0.41 8.70 16.10
N GLU A 125 0.54 9.14 15.29
CA GLU A 125 1.82 9.66 15.77
C GLU A 125 1.83 11.17 15.98
#